data_45237d7d6ec0c07c087935faeeb9233b
#
_entry.id   45237d7d6ec0c07c087935faeeb9233b
#
_cell.length_a   1.000
_cell.length_b   1.000
_cell.length_c   1.000
_cell.angle_alpha   90.00
_cell.angle_beta   90.00
_cell.angle_gamma   90.00
#
_symmetry.space_group_name_H-M   'P 1'
#
loop_
_entity.id
_entity.type
_entity.pdbx_description
1 polymer ?
#
loop_
_entity_poly.entity_id
_entity_poly.type
_entity_poly.pdbx_seq_one_letter_code
_entity_poly.pdbx_strand_id
1 'polypeptide(L)'
;MPVRLGELLLKENMVTPQQLQDALNHQKTNGGKLGKAFVSLGFVKDEEITSLLSRQYGVPSINLDHFEVDPAIIKIIPAETARKYQVLPLSRSGATLTIAMADPTNVFAMDDIKFMTGYNVEPVVASETTLEESIDHYYGSTRSLELHRGSGGGSMPGGGDSLKEVMEGPGLTMDDMAGIGGLSEIDLDSMGEAEADVE
;
A
#
# COMPACT_ATOMS: atom_id res chain seq x y z
N MET A 1 -14.24 22.15 15.73
CA MET A 1 -14.20 20.69 15.94
C MET A 1 -14.16 20.03 14.59
N PRO A 2 -13.29 19.04 14.35
CA PRO A 2 -13.30 18.36 13.06
C PRO A 2 -14.65 17.65 12.88
N VAL A 3 -15.34 17.97 11.80
CA VAL A 3 -16.60 17.31 11.44
C VAL A 3 -16.31 15.89 11.03
N ARG A 4 -17.00 14.92 11.62
CA ARG A 4 -16.79 13.52 11.27
C ARG A 4 -17.27 13.25 9.85
N LEU A 5 -16.53 12.46 9.09
CA LEU A 5 -16.84 12.13 7.68
C LEU A 5 -18.31 11.70 7.50
N GLY A 6 -18.83 10.85 8.40
CA GLY A 6 -20.23 10.41 8.32
C GLY A 6 -21.26 11.53 8.45
N GLU A 7 -20.99 12.49 9.34
CA GLU A 7 -21.86 13.68 9.51
C GLU A 7 -21.80 14.59 8.28
N LEU A 8 -20.62 14.69 7.68
CA LEU A 8 -20.40 15.48 6.48
C LEU A 8 -21.16 14.90 5.28
N LEU A 9 -21.06 13.57 5.08
CA LEU A 9 -21.78 12.87 4.02
C LEU A 9 -23.31 12.95 4.18
N LEU A 10 -23.83 12.91 5.42
CA LEU A 10 -25.23 13.13 5.72
C LEU A 10 -25.67 14.57 5.40
N LYS A 11 -24.87 15.56 5.78
CA LYS A 11 -25.15 16.98 5.54
C LYS A 11 -25.24 17.31 4.05
N GLU A 12 -24.37 16.69 3.26
CA GLU A 12 -24.36 16.86 1.79
C GLU A 12 -25.37 15.93 1.08
N ASN A 13 -26.19 15.18 1.84
CA ASN A 13 -27.18 14.22 1.31
C ASN A 13 -26.57 13.14 0.39
N MET A 14 -25.29 12.81 0.55
CA MET A 14 -24.62 11.78 -0.21
C MET A 14 -24.95 10.37 0.30
N VAL A 15 -25.29 10.26 1.57
CA VAL A 15 -25.73 9.02 2.22
C VAL A 15 -26.96 9.24 3.08
N THR A 16 -27.75 8.20 3.27
CA THR A 16 -28.88 8.18 4.21
C THR A 16 -28.41 7.80 5.61
N PRO A 17 -29.20 8.12 6.68
CA PRO A 17 -28.90 7.66 8.03
C PRO A 17 -28.77 6.14 8.15
N GLN A 18 -29.54 5.39 7.35
CA GLN A 18 -29.48 3.93 7.31
C GLN A 18 -28.13 3.46 6.74
N GLN A 19 -27.71 4.02 5.61
CA GLN A 19 -26.42 3.71 4.98
C GLN A 19 -25.24 4.07 5.89
N LEU A 20 -25.33 5.14 6.66
CA LEU A 20 -24.32 5.47 7.68
C LEU A 20 -24.26 4.39 8.77
N GLN A 21 -25.41 3.90 9.23
CA GLN A 21 -25.47 2.85 10.25
C GLN A 21 -24.88 1.54 9.70
N ASP A 22 -25.18 1.19 8.46
CA ASP A 22 -24.66 -0.01 7.79
C ASP A 22 -23.14 0.09 7.61
N ALA A 23 -22.61 1.25 7.21
CA ALA A 23 -21.18 1.50 7.10
C ALA A 23 -20.47 1.42 8.46
N LEU A 24 -21.08 1.95 9.53
CA LEU A 24 -20.54 1.82 10.89
C LEU A 24 -20.51 0.37 11.39
N ASN A 25 -21.53 -0.41 11.06
CA ASN A 25 -21.57 -1.84 11.38
C ASN A 25 -20.51 -2.60 10.60
N HIS A 26 -20.37 -2.32 9.29
CA HIS A 26 -19.33 -2.90 8.44
C HIS A 26 -17.92 -2.57 8.98
N GLN A 27 -17.69 -1.32 9.37
CA GLN A 27 -16.42 -0.89 9.98
C GLN A 27 -16.12 -1.65 11.29
N LYS A 28 -17.12 -1.87 12.14
CA LYS A 28 -16.95 -2.62 13.40
C LYS A 28 -16.60 -4.09 13.16
N THR A 29 -17.16 -4.70 12.11
CA THR A 29 -16.96 -6.11 11.79
C THR A 29 -15.64 -6.36 11.06
N ASN A 30 -15.31 -5.53 10.08
CA ASN A 30 -14.17 -5.74 9.18
C ASN A 30 -12.97 -4.85 9.53
N GLY A 31 -13.13 -3.90 10.47
CA GLY A 31 -12.11 -2.91 10.79
C GLY A 31 -11.98 -1.83 9.72
N GLY A 32 -10.88 -1.06 9.80
CA GLY A 32 -10.56 -0.02 8.83
C GLY A 32 -11.26 1.33 9.11
N LYS A 33 -11.16 2.24 8.15
CA LYS A 33 -11.76 3.56 8.23
C LYS A 33 -13.18 3.58 7.68
N LEU A 34 -13.98 4.55 8.12
CA LEU A 34 -15.37 4.69 7.70
C LEU A 34 -15.50 5.00 6.19
N GLY A 35 -14.55 5.76 5.61
CA GLY A 35 -14.50 6.03 4.17
C GLY A 35 -14.46 4.76 3.34
N LYS A 36 -13.54 3.86 3.69
CA LYS A 36 -13.40 2.55 3.04
C LYS A 36 -14.66 1.68 3.18
N ALA A 37 -15.35 1.75 4.33
CA ALA A 37 -16.61 1.04 4.52
C ALA A 37 -17.72 1.54 3.56
N PHE A 38 -17.85 2.86 3.36
CA PHE A 38 -18.80 3.42 2.41
C PHE A 38 -18.53 2.99 0.96
N VAL A 39 -17.24 3.01 0.57
CA VAL A 39 -16.81 2.59 -0.78
C VAL A 39 -17.04 1.10 -0.99
N SER A 40 -16.68 0.26 -0.02
CA SER A 40 -16.86 -1.20 -0.08
C SER A 40 -18.34 -1.62 -0.16
N LEU A 41 -19.24 -0.86 0.48
CA LEU A 41 -20.68 -1.08 0.40
C LEU A 41 -21.31 -0.45 -0.86
N GLY A 42 -20.52 0.27 -1.67
CA GLY A 42 -20.99 0.91 -2.90
C GLY A 42 -21.93 2.11 -2.66
N PHE A 43 -21.94 2.69 -1.46
CA PHE A 43 -22.80 3.82 -1.15
C PHE A 43 -22.28 5.15 -1.68
N VAL A 44 -20.94 5.31 -1.72
CA VAL A 44 -20.25 6.51 -2.20
C VAL A 44 -18.97 6.07 -2.92
N LYS A 45 -18.60 6.80 -3.97
CA LYS A 45 -17.31 6.58 -4.64
C LYS A 45 -16.19 7.28 -3.88
N ASP A 46 -14.99 6.73 -3.98
CA ASP A 46 -13.79 7.25 -3.31
C ASP A 46 -13.45 8.70 -3.75
N GLU A 47 -13.61 8.98 -5.05
CA GLU A 47 -13.42 10.32 -5.61
C GLU A 47 -14.43 11.35 -5.08
N GLU A 48 -15.65 10.91 -4.77
CA GLU A 48 -16.68 11.77 -4.20
C GLU A 48 -16.35 12.17 -2.77
N ILE A 49 -15.83 11.22 -1.97
CA ILE A 49 -15.31 11.48 -0.62
C ILE A 49 -14.13 12.44 -0.69
N THR A 50 -13.18 12.19 -1.57
CA THR A 50 -11.98 13.03 -1.77
C THR A 50 -12.36 14.45 -2.16
N SER A 51 -13.29 14.62 -3.11
CA SER A 51 -13.80 15.93 -3.55
C SER A 51 -14.54 16.67 -2.42
N LEU A 52 -15.31 15.95 -1.62
CA LEU A 52 -16.01 16.50 -0.49
C LEU A 52 -15.06 17.04 0.59
N LEU A 53 -14.04 16.24 0.95
CA LEU A 53 -13.02 16.63 1.93
C LEU A 53 -12.20 17.83 1.42
N SER A 54 -11.81 17.84 0.16
CA SER A 54 -11.12 18.95 -0.49
C SER A 54 -11.90 20.26 -0.35
N ARG A 55 -13.19 20.24 -0.68
CA ARG A 55 -14.07 21.43 -0.56
C ARG A 55 -14.29 21.85 0.90
N GLN A 56 -14.51 20.90 1.80
CA GLN A 56 -14.80 21.17 3.19
C GLN A 56 -13.63 21.81 3.93
N TYR A 57 -12.40 21.35 3.64
CA TYR A 57 -11.19 21.79 4.34
C TYR A 57 -10.38 22.82 3.55
N GLY A 58 -10.78 23.13 2.32
CA GLY A 58 -10.06 24.07 1.45
C GLY A 58 -8.68 23.57 1.05
N VAL A 59 -8.47 22.26 1.02
CA VAL A 59 -7.22 21.60 0.67
C VAL A 59 -7.35 21.01 -0.73
N PRO A 60 -6.36 21.19 -1.64
CA PRO A 60 -6.44 20.61 -2.97
C PRO A 60 -6.51 19.09 -2.93
N SER A 61 -7.18 18.48 -3.90
CA SER A 61 -7.21 17.03 -4.09
C SER A 61 -6.33 16.60 -5.26
N ILE A 62 -5.76 15.40 -5.17
CA ILE A 62 -4.93 14.80 -6.21
C ILE A 62 -5.38 13.37 -6.50
N ASN A 63 -5.31 12.97 -7.78
CA ASN A 63 -5.43 11.57 -8.18
C ASN A 63 -4.02 10.98 -8.29
N LEU A 64 -3.74 9.92 -7.54
CA LEU A 64 -2.43 9.26 -7.48
C LEU A 64 -2.23 8.22 -8.59
N ASP A 65 -3.29 7.78 -9.29
CA ASP A 65 -3.22 6.71 -10.31
C ASP A 65 -2.24 7.04 -11.44
N HIS A 66 -2.04 8.32 -11.72
CA HIS A 66 -1.19 8.82 -12.80
C HIS A 66 -0.04 9.69 -12.30
N PHE A 67 0.20 9.70 -11.00
CA PHE A 67 1.22 10.53 -10.39
C PHE A 67 2.46 9.71 -10.03
N GLU A 68 3.56 10.01 -10.68
CA GLU A 68 4.85 9.38 -10.38
C GLU A 68 5.62 10.25 -9.38
N VAL A 69 6.07 9.63 -8.29
CA VAL A 69 6.86 10.30 -7.26
C VAL A 69 8.34 9.96 -7.44
N ASP A 70 9.18 10.98 -7.38
CA ASP A 70 10.63 10.80 -7.41
C ASP A 70 11.10 9.96 -6.21
N PRO A 71 11.90 8.90 -6.43
CA PRO A 71 12.45 8.08 -5.35
C PRO A 71 13.22 8.86 -4.28
N ALA A 72 13.79 10.03 -4.64
CA ALA A 72 14.45 10.90 -3.68
C ALA A 72 13.46 11.55 -2.72
N ILE A 73 12.25 11.85 -3.17
CA ILE A 73 11.16 12.39 -2.35
C ILE A 73 10.59 11.33 -1.43
N ILE A 74 10.39 10.10 -1.94
CA ILE A 74 9.90 8.97 -1.14
C ILE A 74 10.79 8.71 0.09
N LYS A 75 12.10 8.84 -0.04
CA LYS A 75 13.06 8.63 1.05
C LYS A 75 13.01 9.67 2.17
N ILE A 76 12.33 10.79 1.96
CA ILE A 76 12.21 11.86 2.98
C ILE A 76 11.37 11.37 4.17
N ILE A 77 10.34 10.56 3.91
CA ILE A 77 9.48 9.98 4.95
C ILE A 77 9.79 8.48 5.07
N PRO A 78 10.11 7.97 6.27
CA PRO A 78 10.30 6.52 6.47
C PRO A 78 9.02 5.72 6.20
N ALA A 79 9.18 4.48 5.72
CA ALA A 79 8.08 3.57 5.40
C ALA A 79 7.11 3.34 6.59
N GLU A 80 7.63 3.23 7.80
CA GLU A 80 6.82 3.10 9.02
C GLU A 80 5.90 4.30 9.24
N THR A 81 6.42 5.51 9.08
CA THR A 81 5.67 6.76 9.23
C THR A 81 4.62 6.91 8.13
N ALA A 82 5.00 6.60 6.88
CA ALA A 82 4.09 6.62 5.74
C ALA A 82 2.89 5.69 5.95
N ARG A 83 3.13 4.48 6.42
CA ARG A 83 2.08 3.49 6.74
C ARG A 83 1.27 3.84 7.97
N LYS A 84 1.93 4.31 9.04
CA LYS A 84 1.28 4.69 10.31
C LYS A 84 0.25 5.81 10.12
N TYR A 85 0.63 6.83 9.35
CA TYR A 85 -0.21 8.01 9.15
C TYR A 85 -0.98 7.99 7.85
N GLN A 86 -0.77 6.98 7.00
CA GLN A 86 -1.37 6.90 5.67
C GLN A 86 -1.07 8.18 4.88
N VAL A 87 0.22 8.43 4.65
CA VAL A 87 0.72 9.61 3.94
C VAL A 87 1.76 9.23 2.90
N LEU A 88 1.79 9.95 1.79
CA LEU A 88 2.76 9.77 0.72
C LEU A 88 3.39 11.13 0.39
N PRO A 89 4.72 11.29 0.48
CA PRO A 89 5.36 12.52 0.02
C PRO A 89 5.31 12.57 -1.51
N LEU A 90 4.89 13.71 -2.06
CA LEU A 90 4.69 13.89 -3.50
C LEU A 90 5.79 14.75 -4.14
N SER A 91 6.09 15.88 -3.53
CA SER A 91 7.07 16.82 -4.06
C SER A 91 7.65 17.67 -2.96
N ARG A 92 8.84 18.24 -3.23
CA ARG A 92 9.49 19.19 -2.36
C ARG A 92 9.84 20.47 -3.13
N SER A 93 9.43 21.60 -2.61
CA SER A 93 9.79 22.93 -3.14
C SER A 93 10.45 23.76 -2.02
N GLY A 94 11.78 23.92 -2.10
CA GLY A 94 12.54 24.63 -1.08
C GLY A 94 12.38 23.97 0.30
N ALA A 95 11.78 24.69 1.25
CA ALA A 95 11.52 24.23 2.62
C ALA A 95 10.13 23.62 2.81
N THR A 96 9.36 23.44 1.74
CA THR A 96 7.99 22.89 1.80
C THR A 96 7.94 21.50 1.18
N LEU A 97 7.34 20.56 1.91
CA LEU A 97 7.06 19.19 1.48
C LEU A 97 5.55 19.04 1.29
N THR A 98 5.14 18.75 0.06
CA THR A 98 3.74 18.42 -0.26
C THR A 98 3.52 16.93 -0.02
N ILE A 99 2.51 16.60 0.79
CA ILE A 99 2.16 15.21 1.12
C ILE A 99 0.71 14.91 0.74
N ALA A 100 0.48 13.74 0.16
CA ALA A 100 -0.87 13.20 -0.01
C ALA A 100 -1.30 12.50 1.29
N MET A 101 -2.54 12.71 1.69
CA MET A 101 -3.16 12.06 2.84
C MET A 101 -4.66 11.92 2.65
N ALA A 102 -5.25 10.89 3.27
CA ALA A 102 -6.69 10.66 3.18
C ALA A 102 -7.49 11.58 4.12
N ASP A 103 -6.89 12.03 5.23
CA ASP A 103 -7.53 12.89 6.23
C ASP A 103 -6.67 14.13 6.51
N PRO A 104 -7.01 15.29 5.90
CA PRO A 104 -6.27 16.53 6.09
C PRO A 104 -6.46 17.16 7.49
N THR A 105 -7.31 16.60 8.34
CA THR A 105 -7.51 17.06 9.73
C THR A 105 -6.54 16.43 10.71
N ASN A 106 -5.74 15.46 10.27
CA ASN A 106 -4.75 14.80 11.11
C ASN A 106 -3.50 15.68 11.29
N VAL A 107 -3.65 16.73 12.12
CA VAL A 107 -2.56 17.66 12.44
C VAL A 107 -1.37 16.97 13.11
N PHE A 108 -1.61 15.90 13.87
CA PHE A 108 -0.54 15.13 14.53
C PHE A 108 0.40 14.50 13.51
N ALA A 109 -0.13 13.96 12.42
CA ALA A 109 0.68 13.42 11.34
C ALA A 109 1.55 14.51 10.69
N MET A 110 0.97 15.67 10.41
CA MET A 110 1.68 16.80 9.82
C MET A 110 2.79 17.34 10.75
N ASP A 111 2.50 17.46 12.06
CA ASP A 111 3.47 17.93 13.05
C ASP A 111 4.62 16.94 13.23
N ASP A 112 4.33 15.64 13.31
CA ASP A 112 5.35 14.58 13.40
C ASP A 112 6.25 14.58 12.16
N ILE A 113 5.66 14.68 10.97
CA ILE A 113 6.43 14.73 9.71
C ILE A 113 7.28 16.01 9.66
N LYS A 114 6.74 17.15 10.03
CA LYS A 114 7.49 18.42 10.11
C LYS A 114 8.65 18.32 11.09
N PHE A 115 8.42 17.75 12.27
CA PHE A 115 9.46 17.58 13.28
C PHE A 115 10.58 16.66 12.79
N MET A 116 10.21 15.55 12.16
CA MET A 116 11.17 14.55 11.71
C MET A 116 11.97 15.01 10.48
N THR A 117 11.34 15.73 9.55
CA THR A 117 11.93 16.10 8.27
C THR A 117 12.51 17.53 8.26
N GLY A 118 12.04 18.39 9.17
CA GLY A 118 12.38 19.81 9.20
C GLY A 118 11.71 20.67 8.12
N TYR A 119 10.86 20.05 7.27
CA TYR A 119 10.13 20.75 6.20
C TYR A 119 8.77 21.26 6.69
N ASN A 120 8.30 22.36 6.10
CA ASN A 120 6.91 22.75 6.22
C ASN A 120 6.04 21.75 5.43
N VAL A 121 4.96 21.29 6.03
CA VAL A 121 4.11 20.27 5.42
C VAL A 121 2.87 20.93 4.81
N GLU A 122 2.64 20.68 3.52
CA GLU A 122 1.43 21.06 2.81
C GLU A 122 0.62 19.83 2.45
N PRO A 123 -0.57 19.62 3.06
CA PRO A 123 -1.40 18.47 2.76
C PRO A 123 -2.15 18.65 1.43
N VAL A 124 -2.30 17.56 0.69
CA VAL A 124 -3.25 17.41 -0.40
C VAL A 124 -4.10 16.16 -0.13
N VAL A 125 -5.39 16.21 -0.46
CA VAL A 125 -6.29 15.07 -0.23
C VAL A 125 -6.18 14.08 -1.37
N ALA A 126 -5.97 12.82 -1.03
CA ALA A 126 -6.02 11.71 -1.98
C ALA A 126 -7.02 10.65 -1.51
N SER A 127 -7.49 9.84 -2.45
CA SER A 127 -8.31 8.67 -2.18
C SER A 127 -7.57 7.72 -1.23
N GLU A 128 -8.28 7.18 -0.25
CA GLU A 128 -7.69 6.25 0.73
C GLU A 128 -7.17 4.98 0.05
N THR A 129 -7.93 4.46 -0.91
CA THR A 129 -7.59 3.24 -1.64
C THR A 129 -6.33 3.43 -2.48
N THR A 130 -6.29 4.46 -3.32
CA THR A 130 -5.12 4.74 -4.17
C THR A 130 -3.89 5.14 -3.35
N LEU A 131 -4.09 5.75 -2.20
CA LEU A 131 -3.01 6.11 -1.28
C LEU A 131 -2.38 4.86 -0.62
N GLU A 132 -3.19 3.90 -0.17
CA GLU A 132 -2.72 2.61 0.35
C GLU A 132 -1.91 1.85 -0.71
N GLU A 133 -2.45 1.73 -1.92
CA GLU A 133 -1.79 1.07 -3.06
C GLU A 133 -0.46 1.75 -3.42
N SER A 134 -0.44 3.08 -3.47
CA SER A 134 0.76 3.85 -3.74
C SER A 134 1.82 3.68 -2.65
N ILE A 135 1.42 3.70 -1.36
CA ILE A 135 2.33 3.45 -0.24
C ILE A 135 2.95 2.05 -0.36
N ASP A 136 2.14 1.04 -0.66
CA ASP A 136 2.65 -0.32 -0.83
C ASP A 136 3.53 -0.47 -2.07
N HIS A 137 3.22 0.23 -3.15
CA HIS A 137 4.03 0.27 -4.36
C HIS A 137 5.42 0.88 -4.09
N TYR A 138 5.47 2.07 -3.52
CA TYR A 138 6.73 2.81 -3.33
C TYR A 138 7.56 2.28 -2.15
N TYR A 139 6.94 1.87 -1.06
CA TYR A 139 7.63 1.38 0.14
C TYR A 139 7.69 -0.15 0.24
N GLY A 140 6.88 -0.89 -0.51
CA GLY A 140 6.94 -2.35 -0.59
C GLY A 140 8.22 -2.85 -1.24
N SER A 141 8.65 -2.20 -2.31
CA SER A 141 9.90 -2.50 -3.03
C SER A 141 11.15 -2.27 -2.17
N THR A 142 11.11 -1.33 -1.23
CA THR A 142 12.25 -0.99 -0.35
C THR A 142 12.53 -2.10 0.67
N ARG A 143 11.52 -2.84 1.10
CA ARG A 143 11.68 -3.95 2.05
C ARG A 143 12.50 -5.11 1.49
N SER A 144 12.42 -5.34 0.18
CA SER A 144 13.22 -6.36 -0.49
C SER A 144 14.71 -6.00 -0.57
N LEU A 145 15.03 -4.72 -0.66
CA LEU A 145 16.42 -4.24 -0.72
C LEU A 145 17.09 -4.17 0.66
N GLU A 146 16.36 -3.89 1.72
CA GLU A 146 16.91 -3.86 3.08
C GLU A 146 17.19 -5.27 3.63
N LEU A 147 16.37 -6.26 3.29
CA LEU A 147 16.60 -7.66 3.65
C LEU A 147 17.88 -8.24 3.01
N HIS A 148 18.29 -7.74 1.84
CA HIS A 148 19.56 -8.14 1.20
C HIS A 148 20.77 -7.40 1.75
N ARG A 149 20.60 -6.26 2.42
CA ARG A 149 21.69 -5.44 2.96
C ARG A 149 22.03 -5.78 4.41
N GLY A 150 21.14 -6.44 5.13
CA GLY A 150 21.29 -6.82 6.54
C GLY A 150 22.00 -8.14 6.79
N SER A 151 22.31 -8.95 5.77
CA SER A 151 22.95 -10.26 5.90
C SER A 151 24.43 -10.31 5.50
N GLY A 152 25.10 -9.16 5.40
CA GLY A 152 26.50 -9.04 4.99
C GLY A 152 27.43 -8.51 6.08
N GLY A 153 27.27 -8.94 7.32
CA GLY A 153 28.19 -8.67 8.43
C GLY A 153 28.98 -9.90 8.83
N GLY A 154 29.86 -10.38 7.98
CA GLY A 154 30.78 -11.47 8.27
C GLY A 154 32.17 -11.12 7.76
N SER A 155 33.10 -10.96 8.70
CA SER A 155 34.56 -10.79 8.59
C SER A 155 35.18 -11.28 7.31
N MET A 156 35.99 -10.45 6.69
CA MET A 156 37.09 -10.86 5.83
C MET A 156 38.31 -11.28 6.70
N PRO A 157 38.83 -12.47 6.55
CA PRO A 157 40.28 -12.71 6.71
C PRO A 157 40.91 -12.65 5.32
N GLY A 158 42.01 -11.88 5.24
CA GLY A 158 42.79 -11.73 4.02
C GLY A 158 43.56 -12.98 3.65
N GLY A 159 44.01 -13.03 2.41
CA GLY A 159 45.03 -13.97 1.97
C GLY A 159 44.74 -14.53 0.60
N GLY A 160 45.57 -14.16 -0.33
CA GLY A 160 45.73 -14.43 -1.70
C GLY A 160 45.64 -15.87 -2.21
N ASP A 161 45.66 -15.92 -3.52
CA ASP A 161 45.99 -17.06 -4.35
C ASP A 161 45.10 -18.30 -4.29
N SER A 162 44.19 -18.42 -5.24
CA SER A 162 43.84 -19.66 -5.95
C SER A 162 42.59 -19.50 -6.83
N LEU A 163 42.74 -18.78 -7.95
CA LEU A 163 41.78 -18.85 -9.08
C LEU A 163 42.12 -19.97 -10.08
N LYS A 164 42.90 -20.99 -9.66
CA LYS A 164 43.37 -22.08 -10.54
C LYS A 164 42.89 -23.47 -10.18
N GLU A 165 42.08 -23.66 -9.13
CA GLU A 165 41.71 -24.99 -8.65
C GLU A 165 40.22 -25.35 -8.71
N VAL A 166 39.42 -24.58 -9.46
CA VAL A 166 37.99 -24.87 -9.65
C VAL A 166 37.67 -25.49 -11.02
N MET A 167 38.68 -25.78 -11.84
CA MET A 167 38.47 -26.38 -13.17
C MET A 167 38.92 -27.86 -13.32
N GLU A 168 39.21 -28.56 -12.23
CA GLU A 168 39.47 -30.01 -12.29
C GLU A 168 38.74 -30.77 -11.18
N GLY A 169 37.40 -30.88 -11.34
CA GLY A 169 36.57 -31.84 -10.65
C GLY A 169 35.86 -32.73 -11.67
N PRO A 170 35.67 -34.05 -11.41
CA PRO A 170 35.26 -35.02 -12.42
C PRO A 170 33.84 -34.70 -12.93
N GLY A 171 33.70 -34.71 -14.25
CA GLY A 171 32.51 -34.36 -14.99
C GLY A 171 31.26 -35.14 -14.59
N LEU A 172 30.17 -34.42 -14.39
CA LEU A 172 28.85 -34.96 -14.41
C LEU A 172 28.50 -35.36 -15.85
N THR A 173 28.39 -36.67 -16.08
CA THR A 173 27.99 -37.22 -17.36
C THR A 173 26.49 -37.03 -17.58
N MET A 174 26.09 -36.89 -18.87
CA MET A 174 24.71 -36.70 -19.30
C MET A 174 23.74 -37.84 -18.92
N ASP A 175 24.20 -38.86 -18.22
CA ASP A 175 23.39 -40.01 -17.82
C ASP A 175 22.66 -39.82 -16.46
N ASP A 176 23.04 -38.81 -15.67
CA ASP A 176 22.41 -38.56 -14.37
C ASP A 176 21.09 -37.72 -14.44
N MET A 177 20.68 -37.28 -15.62
CA MET A 177 19.46 -36.54 -15.82
C MET A 177 18.24 -37.37 -16.25
N ALA A 178 18.36 -38.69 -16.30
CA ALA A 178 17.26 -39.59 -16.71
C ALA A 178 16.36 -40.07 -15.56
N GLY A 179 16.48 -39.53 -14.38
CA GLY A 179 15.76 -39.99 -13.17
C GLY A 179 14.63 -39.12 -12.63
N ILE A 180 14.24 -38.01 -13.30
CA ILE A 180 13.12 -37.17 -12.84
C ILE A 180 11.97 -37.24 -13.85
N GLY A 181 11.46 -38.43 -14.06
CA GLY A 181 10.23 -38.70 -14.80
C GLY A 181 9.21 -39.42 -13.91
N GLY A 182 8.50 -38.68 -13.12
CA GLY A 182 7.47 -39.21 -12.24
C GLY A 182 6.47 -38.13 -11.80
N LEU A 183 5.81 -37.48 -12.76
CA LEU A 183 4.56 -36.78 -12.50
C LEU A 183 3.45 -37.61 -13.12
N SER A 184 2.88 -38.51 -12.31
CA SER A 184 1.68 -39.28 -12.60
C SER A 184 0.47 -38.35 -12.79
N GLU A 185 -0.25 -38.68 -13.83
CA GLU A 185 -1.60 -38.27 -14.22
C GLU A 185 -2.48 -37.85 -13.05
N ILE A 186 -3.04 -36.64 -13.15
CA ILE A 186 -4.17 -36.21 -12.34
C ILE A 186 -5.42 -36.72 -13.07
N ASP A 187 -6.08 -37.71 -12.47
CA ASP A 187 -7.37 -38.22 -12.86
C ASP A 187 -8.43 -37.11 -12.83
N LEU A 188 -8.91 -36.74 -14.00
CA LEU A 188 -9.94 -35.73 -14.27
C LEU A 188 -11.33 -36.39 -14.45
N ASP A 189 -11.61 -37.50 -13.75
CA ASP A 189 -12.82 -38.27 -13.95
C ASP A 189 -13.66 -38.46 -12.66
N SER A 190 -13.88 -37.38 -11.93
CA SER A 190 -14.80 -37.38 -10.78
C SER A 190 -15.52 -36.04 -10.58
N MET A 191 -16.14 -35.50 -11.62
CA MET A 191 -17.25 -34.55 -11.47
C MET A 191 -18.48 -35.10 -12.20
N GLY A 192 -19.07 -36.10 -11.55
CA GLY A 192 -20.39 -36.62 -11.90
C GLY A 192 -21.48 -35.60 -11.62
N GLU A 193 -22.34 -35.52 -12.56
CA GLU A 193 -23.65 -34.92 -12.65
C GLU A 193 -24.42 -34.90 -11.31
N ALA A 194 -24.94 -33.73 -10.95
CA ALA A 194 -26.10 -33.61 -10.08
C ALA A 194 -27.17 -32.86 -10.88
N GLU A 195 -28.07 -33.69 -11.42
CA GLU A 195 -29.31 -33.28 -12.06
C GLU A 195 -30.22 -32.52 -11.09
N ALA A 196 -30.91 -31.55 -11.70
CA ALA A 196 -32.05 -30.86 -11.13
C ALA A 196 -33.23 -31.81 -10.87
N ASP A 197 -33.92 -31.66 -9.77
CA ASP A 197 -35.33 -31.99 -9.65
C ASP A 197 -36.09 -30.79 -9.07
N VAL A 198 -37.04 -30.35 -9.90
CA VAL A 198 -38.06 -29.34 -9.64
C VAL A 198 -39.32 -30.10 -9.16
N GLU A 199 -39.83 -29.73 -8.01
CA GLU A 199 -41.26 -29.72 -7.72
C GLU A 199 -41.62 -28.68 -6.67
#